data_7a63b8846da156031bff2b7f4674eff6
#
_entry.id   7a63b8846da156031bff2b7f4674eff6
#
_cell.length_a   1.000
_cell.length_b   1.000
_cell.length_c   1.000
_cell.angle_alpha   90.00
_cell.angle_beta   90.00
_cell.angle_gamma   90.00
#
_symmetry.space_group_name_H-M   'P 1'
#
loop_
_entity.id
_entity.type
_entity.pdbx_description
1 polymer ?
#
loop_
_entity_poly.entity_id
_entity_poly.type
_entity_poly.pdbx_seq_one_letter_code
_entity_poly.pdbx_strand_id
1 'polypeptide(L)'
;MVNQRTRKIVFAAFYLALAIALNYLNTVMPIIQMPNGGSLELMVIPLFMASYHMGCKWGASISFLAWLLGMMFSMNNYMVGPLQVIFDYIAPFVAVGLASLFPAIHLGKIKISNVYVGVVGGMLLKYISQVISGVYFWPGVGAAGSLPAFLFSINYNAGYNLITLAAALIITPVLVSRLRKVKPKEFVGVKD
;
A
#
# COMPACT_ATOMS: atom_id res chain seq x y z
N MET A 1 -16.08 21.23 21.94
CA MET A 1 -16.17 20.18 20.89
C MET A 1 -15.02 20.37 19.93
N VAL A 2 -14.22 19.32 19.67
CA VAL A 2 -13.11 19.39 18.68
C VAL A 2 -13.70 19.56 17.27
N ASN A 3 -13.17 20.52 16.51
CA ASN A 3 -13.60 20.78 15.14
C ASN A 3 -13.38 19.50 14.29
N GLN A 4 -14.31 19.19 13.39
CA GLN A 4 -14.21 18.02 12.49
C GLN A 4 -12.93 18.03 11.62
N ARG A 5 -12.49 19.23 11.20
CA ARG A 5 -11.25 19.41 10.44
C ARG A 5 -10.04 19.03 11.28
N THR A 6 -9.95 19.51 12.52
CA THR A 6 -8.86 19.16 13.46
C THR A 6 -8.81 17.66 13.70
N ARG A 7 -9.98 17.02 13.89
CA ARG A 7 -10.05 15.56 14.09
C ARG A 7 -9.52 14.78 12.88
N LYS A 8 -9.85 15.18 11.66
CA LYS A 8 -9.33 14.56 10.44
C LYS A 8 -7.80 14.68 10.33
N ILE A 9 -7.26 15.85 10.67
CA ILE A 9 -5.80 16.08 10.67
C ILE A 9 -5.12 15.19 11.69
N VAL A 10 -5.67 15.03 12.89
CA VAL A 10 -5.14 14.15 13.93
C VAL A 10 -5.13 12.70 13.47
N PHE A 11 -6.20 12.20 12.85
CA PHE A 11 -6.22 10.84 12.30
C PHE A 11 -5.22 10.66 11.16
N ALA A 12 -5.11 11.65 10.26
CA ALA A 12 -4.13 11.60 9.18
C ALA A 12 -2.70 11.53 9.73
N ALA A 13 -2.37 12.37 10.72
CA ALA A 13 -1.07 12.35 11.38
C ALA A 13 -0.80 11.00 12.09
N PHE A 14 -1.81 10.42 12.72
CA PHE A 14 -1.69 9.10 13.37
C PHE A 14 -1.39 7.98 12.36
N TYR A 15 -2.15 7.89 11.26
CA TYR A 15 -1.89 6.88 10.22
C TYR A 15 -0.54 7.08 9.55
N LEU A 16 -0.16 8.34 9.30
CA LEU A 16 1.12 8.70 8.73
C LEU A 16 2.29 8.28 9.64
N ALA A 17 2.22 8.62 10.92
CA ALA A 17 3.22 8.24 11.90
C ALA A 17 3.35 6.72 12.03
N LEU A 18 2.21 6.00 12.04
CA LEU A 18 2.20 4.54 12.11
C LEU A 18 2.80 3.90 10.85
N ALA A 19 2.50 4.44 9.66
CA ALA A 19 3.08 3.96 8.41
C ALA A 19 4.61 4.15 8.39
N ILE A 20 5.08 5.34 8.79
CA ILE A 20 6.52 5.64 8.87
C ILE A 20 7.21 4.74 9.91
N ALA A 21 6.62 4.57 11.09
CA ALA A 21 7.19 3.71 12.14
C ALA A 21 7.32 2.25 11.67
N LEU A 22 6.27 1.69 11.03
CA LEU A 22 6.31 0.32 10.51
C LEU A 22 7.32 0.18 9.35
N ASN A 23 7.44 1.19 8.49
CA ASN A 23 8.44 1.19 7.43
C ASN A 23 9.86 1.26 7.99
N TYR A 24 10.09 2.11 8.98
CA TYR A 24 11.38 2.20 9.66
C TYR A 24 11.77 0.89 10.35
N LEU A 25 10.84 0.30 11.09
CA LEU A 25 11.05 -1.01 11.72
C LEU A 25 11.41 -2.07 10.67
N ASN A 26 10.72 -2.09 9.55
CA ASN A 26 11.00 -3.02 8.46
C ASN A 26 12.38 -2.78 7.81
N THR A 27 12.85 -1.54 7.77
CA THR A 27 14.18 -1.20 7.26
C THR A 27 15.30 -1.66 8.20
N VAL A 28 15.10 -1.51 9.52
CA VAL A 28 16.09 -1.88 10.53
C VAL A 28 16.05 -3.37 10.88
N MET A 29 14.85 -3.96 10.91
CA MET A 29 14.61 -5.35 11.30
C MET A 29 13.56 -5.96 10.36
N PRO A 30 13.92 -6.34 9.13
CA PRO A 30 12.94 -6.95 8.23
C PRO A 30 12.45 -8.28 8.79
N ILE A 31 11.14 -8.39 9.02
CA ILE A 31 10.51 -9.59 9.60
C ILE A 31 10.64 -10.79 8.64
N ILE A 32 10.40 -10.55 7.37
CA ILE A 32 10.59 -11.55 6.30
C ILE A 32 11.29 -10.84 5.16
N GLN A 33 12.50 -11.29 4.84
CA GLN A 33 13.27 -10.79 3.71
C GLN A 33 13.39 -11.87 2.64
N MET A 34 13.14 -11.49 1.39
CA MET A 34 13.32 -12.40 0.25
C MET A 34 14.79 -12.52 -0.12
N PRO A 35 15.23 -13.68 -0.63
CA PRO A 35 16.62 -13.90 -1.04
C PRO A 35 17.11 -12.89 -2.07
N ASN A 36 16.24 -12.42 -2.94
CA ASN A 36 16.55 -11.49 -4.02
C ASN A 36 16.28 -10.01 -3.65
N GLY A 37 16.06 -9.70 -2.37
CA GLY A 37 15.63 -8.38 -1.92
C GLY A 37 14.10 -8.26 -1.83
N GLY A 38 13.63 -7.13 -1.32
CA GLY A 38 12.24 -6.96 -0.93
C GLY A 38 11.91 -7.66 0.39
N SER A 39 10.94 -7.15 1.10
CA SER A 39 10.53 -7.65 2.42
C SER A 39 9.03 -7.46 2.63
N LEU A 40 8.49 -8.09 3.68
CA LEU A 40 7.10 -7.87 4.10
C LEU A 40 6.88 -6.38 4.45
N GLU A 41 6.04 -5.71 3.71
CA GLU A 41 5.78 -4.26 3.87
C GLU A 41 4.56 -3.99 4.76
N LEU A 42 4.75 -4.02 6.08
CA LEU A 42 3.65 -3.78 7.03
C LEU A 42 3.08 -2.36 6.99
N MET A 43 3.83 -1.39 6.43
CA MET A 43 3.35 -0.01 6.28
C MET A 43 2.10 0.12 5.41
N VAL A 44 1.81 -0.85 4.53
CA VAL A 44 0.58 -0.81 3.70
C VAL A 44 -0.70 -0.91 4.55
N ILE A 45 -0.62 -1.53 5.74
CA ILE A 45 -1.79 -1.73 6.62
C ILE A 45 -2.37 -0.40 7.11
N PRO A 46 -1.60 0.52 7.75
CA PRO A 46 -2.13 1.84 8.10
C PRO A 46 -2.56 2.67 6.89
N LEU A 47 -1.96 2.47 5.70
CA LEU A 47 -2.40 3.16 4.48
C LEU A 47 -3.76 2.64 4.00
N PHE A 48 -4.00 1.34 4.00
CA PHE A 48 -5.32 0.76 3.78
C PHE A 48 -6.34 1.26 4.82
N MET A 49 -5.96 1.25 6.10
CA MET A 49 -6.81 1.74 7.18
C MET A 49 -7.20 3.21 6.97
N ALA A 50 -6.26 4.08 6.57
CA ALA A 50 -6.54 5.47 6.25
C ALA A 50 -7.55 5.60 5.09
N SER A 51 -7.42 4.77 4.05
CA SER A 51 -8.33 4.73 2.92
C SER A 51 -9.75 4.34 3.33
N TYR A 52 -9.93 3.30 4.14
CA TYR A 52 -11.24 2.85 4.59
C TYR A 52 -11.85 3.74 5.68
N HIS A 53 -11.05 4.27 6.57
CA HIS A 53 -11.52 5.16 7.64
C HIS A 53 -11.88 6.55 7.09
N MET A 54 -10.99 7.17 6.33
CA MET A 54 -11.11 8.59 5.95
C MET A 54 -11.52 8.82 4.49
N GLY A 55 -11.59 7.75 3.70
CA GLY A 55 -11.89 7.77 2.26
C GLY A 55 -10.63 7.88 1.39
N CYS A 56 -10.79 7.55 0.10
CA CYS A 56 -9.68 7.42 -0.86
C CYS A 56 -8.81 8.67 -1.01
N LYS A 57 -9.39 9.88 -0.95
CA LYS A 57 -8.63 11.14 -1.06
C LYS A 57 -7.62 11.28 0.08
N TRP A 58 -8.06 11.05 1.31
CA TRP A 58 -7.17 11.08 2.47
C TRP A 58 -6.18 9.91 2.46
N GLY A 59 -6.64 8.71 2.09
CA GLY A 59 -5.77 7.55 1.93
C GLY A 59 -4.63 7.82 0.97
N ALA A 60 -4.92 8.32 -0.24
CA ALA A 60 -3.90 8.66 -1.23
C ALA A 60 -2.94 9.77 -0.76
N SER A 61 -3.48 10.82 -0.12
CA SER A 61 -2.64 11.91 0.41
C SER A 61 -1.72 11.44 1.53
N ILE A 62 -2.22 10.61 2.46
CA ILE A 62 -1.42 10.03 3.54
C ILE A 62 -0.34 9.10 2.97
N SER A 63 -0.68 8.30 1.96
CA SER A 63 0.26 7.39 1.29
C SER A 63 1.38 8.14 0.58
N PHE A 64 1.04 9.22 -0.12
CA PHE A 64 2.03 10.09 -0.75
C PHE A 64 2.96 10.75 0.29
N LEU A 65 2.37 11.27 1.38
CA LEU A 65 3.15 11.88 2.46
C LEU A 65 4.01 10.86 3.21
N ALA A 66 3.54 9.60 3.36
CA ALA A 66 4.33 8.53 3.97
C ALA A 66 5.58 8.22 3.15
N TRP A 67 5.46 8.18 1.81
CA TRP A 67 6.62 8.08 0.94
C TRP A 67 7.55 9.30 1.07
N LEU A 68 7.00 10.51 0.95
CA LEU A 68 7.78 11.75 0.98
C LEU A 68 8.57 11.92 2.30
N LEU A 69 7.90 11.70 3.43
CA LEU A 69 8.56 11.78 4.73
C LEU A 69 9.49 10.58 4.99
N GLY A 70 9.17 9.41 4.46
CA GLY A 70 10.05 8.25 4.52
C GLY A 70 11.43 8.52 3.90
N MET A 71 11.51 9.36 2.87
CA MET A 71 12.79 9.80 2.29
C MET A 71 13.68 10.53 3.32
N MET A 72 13.10 11.31 4.23
CA MET A 72 13.84 12.05 5.26
C MET A 72 14.51 11.10 6.28
N PHE A 73 14.01 9.87 6.41
CA PHE A 73 14.56 8.83 7.29
C PHE A 73 15.40 7.79 6.53
N SER A 74 15.89 8.14 5.34
CA SER A 74 16.68 7.24 4.49
C SER A 74 16.01 5.91 4.15
N MET A 75 14.67 5.91 4.13
CA MET A 75 13.88 4.77 3.74
C MET A 75 13.66 4.82 2.24
N ASN A 76 14.10 4.23 1.33
CA ASN A 76 13.97 4.35 -0.13
C ASN A 76 15.11 5.17 -0.75
N ASN A 77 16.33 4.66 -0.63
CA ASN A 77 17.53 5.36 -1.09
C ASN A 77 17.92 5.06 -2.54
N TYR A 78 17.25 4.12 -3.19
CA TYR A 78 17.58 3.71 -4.56
C TYR A 78 16.76 4.52 -5.56
N MET A 79 17.26 5.69 -5.93
CA MET A 79 16.62 6.58 -6.89
C MET A 79 17.56 6.83 -8.07
N VAL A 80 17.13 6.44 -9.27
CA VAL A 80 17.90 6.63 -10.51
C VAL A 80 17.29 7.68 -11.44
N GLY A 81 16.07 8.12 -11.16
CA GLY A 81 15.41 9.17 -11.94
C GLY A 81 13.95 9.38 -11.58
N PRO A 82 13.33 10.49 -12.04
CA PRO A 82 11.97 10.85 -11.66
C PRO A 82 10.91 9.80 -12.02
N LEU A 83 11.00 9.20 -13.20
CA LEU A 83 10.04 8.18 -13.64
C LEU A 83 10.15 6.91 -12.79
N GLN A 84 11.36 6.48 -12.46
CA GLN A 84 11.56 5.35 -11.55
C GLN A 84 10.94 5.63 -10.19
N VAL A 85 11.14 6.81 -9.63
CA VAL A 85 10.56 7.22 -8.34
C VAL A 85 9.02 7.17 -8.39
N ILE A 86 8.43 7.59 -9.50
CA ILE A 86 6.97 7.51 -9.67
C ILE A 86 6.51 6.05 -9.64
N PHE A 87 7.12 5.16 -10.41
CA PHE A 87 6.66 3.78 -10.56
C PHE A 87 7.08 2.86 -9.40
N ASP A 88 8.21 3.11 -8.75
CA ASP A 88 8.68 2.29 -7.62
C ASP A 88 8.08 2.68 -6.28
N TYR A 89 7.82 3.97 -6.08
CA TYR A 89 7.46 4.50 -4.77
C TYR A 89 6.11 5.22 -4.76
N ILE A 90 5.91 6.25 -5.58
CA ILE A 90 4.72 7.10 -5.49
C ILE A 90 3.46 6.33 -5.89
N ALA A 91 3.45 5.79 -7.11
CA ALA A 91 2.28 5.09 -7.64
C ALA A 91 1.89 3.85 -6.82
N PRO A 92 2.84 2.98 -6.37
CA PRO A 92 2.52 1.85 -5.53
C PRO A 92 1.83 2.23 -4.21
N PHE A 93 2.34 3.22 -3.50
CA PHE A 93 1.75 3.62 -2.23
C PHE A 93 0.43 4.36 -2.41
N VAL A 94 0.33 5.24 -3.41
CA VAL A 94 -0.93 5.92 -3.74
C VAL A 94 -2.01 4.90 -4.13
N ALA A 95 -1.67 3.85 -4.88
CA ALA A 95 -2.60 2.78 -5.24
C ALA A 95 -3.19 2.09 -4.00
N VAL A 96 -2.36 1.80 -2.99
CA VAL A 96 -2.82 1.29 -1.68
C VAL A 96 -3.77 2.28 -1.01
N GLY A 97 -3.44 3.56 -0.99
CA GLY A 97 -4.28 4.62 -0.42
C GLY A 97 -5.62 4.82 -1.14
N LEU A 98 -5.72 4.40 -2.39
CA LEU A 98 -6.94 4.45 -3.20
C LEU A 98 -7.85 3.22 -3.02
N ALA A 99 -7.52 2.26 -2.17
CA ALA A 99 -8.23 0.98 -2.02
C ALA A 99 -9.74 1.12 -1.80
N SER A 100 -10.20 2.14 -1.08
CA SER A 100 -11.64 2.35 -0.85
C SER A 100 -12.44 2.82 -2.09
N LEU A 101 -11.78 3.07 -3.23
CA LEU A 101 -12.45 3.30 -4.52
C LEU A 101 -13.10 2.02 -5.07
N PHE A 102 -12.48 0.87 -4.82
CA PHE A 102 -12.99 -0.40 -5.32
C PHE A 102 -14.37 -0.69 -4.73
N PRO A 103 -15.34 -1.16 -5.55
CA PRO A 103 -16.67 -1.52 -5.09
C PRO A 103 -16.66 -2.88 -4.40
N ALA A 104 -17.71 -3.18 -3.64
CA ALA A 104 -18.02 -4.55 -3.26
C ALA A 104 -18.46 -5.36 -4.49
N ILE A 105 -18.14 -6.65 -4.52
CA ILE A 105 -18.51 -7.55 -5.63
C ILE A 105 -19.61 -8.49 -5.16
N HIS A 106 -20.62 -8.67 -6.01
CA HIS A 106 -21.73 -9.59 -5.78
C HIS A 106 -21.66 -10.73 -6.82
N LEU A 107 -21.44 -11.94 -6.35
CA LEU A 107 -21.40 -13.18 -7.16
C LEU A 107 -22.57 -14.07 -6.73
N GLY A 108 -23.73 -13.85 -7.34
CA GLY A 108 -24.95 -14.52 -6.94
C GLY A 108 -25.31 -14.19 -5.49
N LYS A 109 -25.31 -15.21 -4.62
CA LYS A 109 -25.59 -15.06 -3.17
C LYS A 109 -24.39 -14.64 -2.34
N ILE A 110 -23.19 -14.65 -2.91
CA ILE A 110 -21.96 -14.30 -2.19
C ILE A 110 -21.66 -12.81 -2.38
N LYS A 111 -21.49 -12.11 -1.27
CA LYS A 111 -21.10 -10.71 -1.24
C LYS A 111 -19.65 -10.60 -0.71
N ILE A 112 -18.76 -10.11 -1.54
CA ILE A 112 -17.38 -9.81 -1.15
C ILE A 112 -17.30 -8.33 -0.82
N SER A 113 -17.00 -8.01 0.44
CA SER A 113 -16.85 -6.62 0.90
C SER A 113 -15.80 -5.88 0.09
N ASN A 114 -16.04 -4.58 -0.15
CA ASN A 114 -15.08 -3.71 -0.81
C ASN A 114 -13.72 -3.65 -0.09
N VAL A 115 -13.64 -4.03 1.18
CA VAL A 115 -12.37 -4.09 1.92
C VAL A 115 -11.46 -5.17 1.31
N TYR A 116 -11.98 -6.37 1.05
CA TYR A 116 -11.20 -7.42 0.40
C TYR A 116 -10.85 -7.07 -1.05
N VAL A 117 -11.84 -6.57 -1.81
CA VAL A 117 -11.65 -6.19 -3.21
C VAL A 117 -10.62 -5.09 -3.34
N GLY A 118 -10.69 -4.08 -2.49
CA GLY A 118 -9.77 -2.96 -2.53
C GLY A 118 -8.36 -3.30 -2.02
N VAL A 119 -8.21 -4.21 -1.05
CA VAL A 119 -6.88 -4.70 -0.66
C VAL A 119 -6.24 -5.44 -1.82
N VAL A 120 -6.96 -6.35 -2.48
CA VAL A 120 -6.44 -7.06 -3.66
C VAL A 120 -6.14 -6.08 -4.79
N GLY A 121 -7.08 -5.18 -5.12
CA GLY A 121 -6.93 -4.20 -6.19
C GLY A 121 -5.77 -3.23 -5.96
N GLY A 122 -5.66 -2.68 -4.75
CA GLY A 122 -4.56 -1.79 -4.37
C GLY A 122 -3.19 -2.48 -4.45
N MET A 123 -3.09 -3.71 -3.94
CA MET A 123 -1.86 -4.49 -4.04
C MET A 123 -1.53 -4.92 -5.46
N LEU A 124 -2.54 -5.23 -6.29
CA LEU A 124 -2.33 -5.53 -7.71
C LEU A 124 -1.78 -4.32 -8.46
N LEU A 125 -2.36 -3.14 -8.28
CA LEU A 125 -1.86 -1.91 -8.89
C LEU A 125 -0.45 -1.57 -8.41
N LYS A 126 -0.18 -1.77 -7.11
CA LYS A 126 1.16 -1.64 -6.54
C LYS A 126 2.14 -2.57 -7.24
N TYR A 127 1.81 -3.85 -7.36
CA TYR A 127 2.64 -4.85 -8.03
C TYR A 127 2.91 -4.51 -9.49
N ILE A 128 1.87 -4.15 -10.25
CA ILE A 128 2.01 -3.76 -11.67
C ILE A 128 2.96 -2.58 -11.81
N SER A 129 2.82 -1.56 -10.98
CA SER A 129 3.69 -0.38 -11.00
C SER A 129 5.15 -0.76 -10.75
N GLN A 130 5.42 -1.60 -9.76
CA GLN A 130 6.76 -2.07 -9.43
C GLN A 130 7.35 -2.99 -10.52
N VAL A 131 6.52 -3.81 -11.16
CA VAL A 131 6.95 -4.62 -12.32
C VAL A 131 7.38 -3.70 -13.48
N ILE A 132 6.60 -2.66 -13.78
CA ILE A 132 6.95 -1.67 -14.82
C ILE A 132 8.30 -1.02 -14.49
N SER A 133 8.48 -0.58 -13.25
CA SER A 133 9.76 0.00 -12.82
C SER A 133 10.92 -0.99 -12.99
N GLY A 134 10.73 -2.23 -12.54
CA GLY A 134 11.74 -3.27 -12.64
C GLY A 134 12.17 -3.57 -14.08
N VAL A 135 11.23 -3.59 -15.02
CA VAL A 135 11.51 -3.83 -16.44
C VAL A 135 12.41 -2.76 -17.06
N TYR A 136 12.20 -1.49 -16.69
CA TYR A 136 12.88 -0.38 -17.37
C TYR A 136 14.07 0.17 -16.58
N PHE A 137 14.04 0.15 -15.28
CA PHE A 137 15.06 0.78 -14.42
C PHE A 137 15.93 -0.24 -13.68
N TRP A 138 15.43 -1.47 -13.48
CA TRP A 138 16.10 -2.55 -12.75
C TRP A 138 16.02 -3.89 -13.51
N PRO A 139 16.47 -3.95 -14.77
CA PRO A 139 16.20 -5.10 -15.63
C PRO A 139 16.76 -6.43 -15.11
N GLY A 140 17.76 -6.39 -14.22
CA GLY A 140 18.38 -7.56 -13.60
C GLY A 140 19.02 -8.54 -14.60
N VAL A 141 18.24 -8.93 -15.63
CA VAL A 141 18.67 -9.83 -16.70
C VAL A 141 18.20 -9.26 -18.04
N GLY A 142 19.12 -9.18 -18.99
CA GLY A 142 18.82 -8.67 -20.35
C GLY A 142 18.77 -7.15 -20.44
N ALA A 143 18.36 -6.64 -21.58
CA ALA A 143 18.20 -5.20 -21.82
C ALA A 143 16.90 -4.68 -21.22
N ALA A 144 16.87 -3.40 -20.85
CA ALA A 144 15.65 -2.72 -20.39
C ALA A 144 14.52 -2.86 -21.43
N GLY A 145 13.31 -3.21 -20.97
CA GLY A 145 12.15 -3.46 -21.82
C GLY A 145 12.12 -4.81 -22.54
N SER A 146 13.13 -5.66 -22.35
CA SER A 146 13.18 -6.99 -22.97
C SER A 146 12.29 -8.01 -22.25
N LEU A 147 11.94 -9.12 -22.92
CA LEU A 147 11.20 -10.23 -22.32
C LEU A 147 11.94 -10.85 -21.12
N PRO A 148 13.27 -11.08 -21.14
CA PRO A 148 14.00 -11.52 -19.95
C PRO A 148 13.88 -10.57 -18.75
N ALA A 149 14.00 -9.25 -18.98
CA ALA A 149 13.82 -8.23 -17.95
C ALA A 149 12.39 -8.26 -17.37
N PHE A 150 11.39 -8.44 -18.23
CA PHE A 150 9.98 -8.54 -17.80
C PHE A 150 9.74 -9.78 -16.92
N LEU A 151 10.21 -10.95 -17.35
CA LEU A 151 10.08 -12.18 -16.57
C LEU A 151 10.83 -12.10 -15.23
N PHE A 152 12.01 -11.51 -15.24
CA PHE A 152 12.78 -11.26 -14.02
C PHE A 152 12.01 -10.35 -13.06
N SER A 153 11.50 -9.21 -13.56
CA SER A 153 10.78 -8.24 -12.73
C SER A 153 9.49 -8.82 -12.15
N ILE A 154 8.73 -9.60 -12.90
CA ILE A 154 7.55 -10.33 -12.39
C ILE A 154 7.94 -11.20 -11.20
N ASN A 155 8.93 -12.07 -11.37
CA ASN A 155 9.34 -13.02 -10.33
C ASN A 155 9.92 -12.30 -9.10
N TYR A 156 10.77 -11.28 -9.31
CA TYR A 156 11.38 -10.52 -8.24
C TYR A 156 10.32 -9.84 -7.36
N ASN A 157 9.36 -9.16 -8.00
CA ASN A 157 8.34 -8.41 -7.27
C ASN A 157 7.23 -9.31 -6.70
N ALA A 158 7.00 -10.52 -7.23
CA ALA A 158 5.92 -11.39 -6.78
C ALA A 158 6.09 -11.83 -5.33
N GLY A 159 7.27 -12.24 -4.92
CA GLY A 159 7.51 -12.88 -3.63
C GLY A 159 7.05 -12.02 -2.46
N TYR A 160 7.63 -10.85 -2.30
CA TYR A 160 7.31 -9.96 -1.17
C TYR A 160 5.92 -9.31 -1.30
N ASN A 161 5.43 -9.06 -2.54
CA ASN A 161 4.07 -8.55 -2.73
C ASN A 161 3.01 -9.59 -2.34
N LEU A 162 3.21 -10.88 -2.64
CA LEU A 162 2.27 -11.93 -2.25
C LEU A 162 2.20 -12.10 -0.72
N ILE A 163 3.34 -12.10 -0.04
CA ILE A 163 3.38 -12.17 1.42
C ILE A 163 2.74 -10.93 2.05
N THR A 164 3.02 -9.75 1.51
CA THR A 164 2.40 -8.49 1.95
C THR A 164 0.89 -8.51 1.72
N LEU A 165 0.44 -9.02 0.57
CA LEU A 165 -0.99 -9.19 0.26
C LEU A 165 -1.66 -10.13 1.26
N ALA A 166 -1.04 -11.28 1.56
CA ALA A 166 -1.58 -12.23 2.53
C ALA A 166 -1.74 -11.60 3.92
N ALA A 167 -0.71 -10.89 4.40
CA ALA A 167 -0.79 -10.15 5.66
C ALA A 167 -1.88 -9.06 5.63
N ALA A 168 -1.96 -8.28 4.54
CA ALA A 168 -2.95 -7.23 4.38
C ALA A 168 -4.39 -7.78 4.33
N LEU A 169 -4.62 -8.93 3.67
CA LEU A 169 -5.93 -9.59 3.61
C LEU A 169 -6.40 -10.15 4.95
N ILE A 170 -5.49 -10.47 5.85
CA ILE A 170 -5.83 -10.92 7.21
C ILE A 170 -6.03 -9.71 8.13
N ILE A 171 -5.05 -8.81 8.18
CA ILE A 171 -5.01 -7.76 9.21
C ILE A 171 -5.99 -6.63 8.90
N THR A 172 -6.02 -6.13 7.66
CA THR A 172 -6.87 -4.97 7.31
C THR A 172 -8.36 -5.22 7.52
N PRO A 173 -8.97 -6.32 7.02
CA PRO A 173 -10.40 -6.57 7.23
C PRO A 173 -10.75 -6.77 8.71
N VAL A 174 -9.88 -7.41 9.48
CA VAL A 174 -10.07 -7.58 10.94
C VAL A 174 -10.08 -6.22 11.64
N LEU A 175 -9.10 -5.37 11.38
CA LEU A 175 -9.03 -4.04 11.98
C LEU A 175 -10.23 -3.17 11.56
N VAL A 176 -10.57 -3.12 10.26
CA VAL A 176 -11.73 -2.38 9.76
C VAL A 176 -13.01 -2.86 10.44
N SER A 177 -13.23 -4.18 10.50
CA SER A 177 -14.42 -4.76 11.13
C SER A 177 -14.53 -4.41 12.61
N ARG A 178 -13.44 -4.49 13.36
CA ARG A 178 -13.41 -4.20 14.80
C ARG A 178 -13.61 -2.71 15.09
N LEU A 179 -12.88 -1.84 14.42
CA LEU A 179 -12.97 -0.40 14.63
C LEU A 179 -14.31 0.18 14.15
N ARG A 180 -14.84 -0.32 13.04
CA ARG A 180 -16.16 0.08 12.53
C ARG A 180 -17.30 -0.25 13.50
N LYS A 181 -17.21 -1.32 14.27
CA LYS A 181 -18.21 -1.64 15.31
C LYS A 181 -18.27 -0.56 16.40
N VAL A 182 -17.13 0.06 16.72
CA VAL A 182 -17.04 1.12 17.74
C VAL A 182 -17.45 2.48 17.17
N LYS A 183 -17.08 2.77 15.93
CA LYS A 183 -17.28 4.07 15.27
C LYS A 183 -17.76 3.92 13.81
N PRO A 184 -18.96 3.39 13.57
CA PRO A 184 -19.42 3.04 12.22
C PRO A 184 -19.45 4.23 11.25
N LYS A 185 -19.82 5.43 11.73
CA LYS A 185 -19.93 6.65 10.92
C LYS A 185 -18.58 7.25 10.49
N GLU A 186 -17.49 6.78 11.05
CA GLU A 186 -16.16 7.28 10.75
C GLU A 186 -15.50 6.52 9.58
N PHE A 187 -15.97 5.31 9.28
CA PHE A 187 -15.43 4.48 8.19
C PHE A 187 -16.14 4.78 6.85
N VAL A 188 -15.87 5.97 6.30
CA VAL A 188 -16.53 6.49 5.09
C VAL A 188 -16.12 5.75 3.80
N GLY A 189 -15.01 5.05 3.81
CA GLY A 189 -14.51 4.27 2.67
C GLY A 189 -15.04 2.84 2.60
N VAL A 190 -15.76 2.37 3.63
CA VAL A 190 -16.35 1.02 3.62
C VAL A 190 -17.72 1.09 2.97
N LYS A 191 -17.89 0.31 1.91
CA LYS A 191 -19.12 0.19 1.12
C LYS A 191 -19.62 -1.25 1.26
N ASP A 192 -20.78 -1.42 1.84
CA ASP A 192 -21.46 -2.72 1.99
C ASP A 192 -22.36 -2.97 0.80
#